data_2d60e217d0ae0ff2a050ddfd7f7b78e3
#
_entry.id   2d60e217d0ae0ff2a050ddfd7f7b78e3
#
_cell.length_a   1.000
_cell.length_b   1.000
_cell.length_c   1.000
_cell.angle_alpha   90.00
_cell.angle_beta   90.00
_cell.angle_gamma   90.00
#
_symmetry.space_group_name_H-M   'P 1'
#
loop_
_entity.id
_entity.type
_entity.pdbx_description
1 polymer ?
#
loop_
_entity_poly.entity_id
_entity_poly.type
_entity_poly.pdbx_seq_one_letter_code
_entity_poly.pdbx_strand_id
1 'polypeptide(L)'
;MIDMGLFSFGSKKDKVRKMLESNQIEAVVERALKDKKILNALFELLNEKNPGIIGDSLLALTSILERDKNTVIKNLKKEHILKCFSLSKSRNPYVKENAMVFLNFLIKENPNLFVEFKNDVIAEIKDTLISGDKNDKAFALLMVKKFKIAELKPYVEELVNVQEKVILPFEGMKWVPLGEIAKDVLKELER
;
A
#
# COMPACT_ATOMS: atom_id res chain seq x y z
N MET A 1 25.66 -26.96 38.91
CA MET A 1 24.39 -26.17 38.71
C MET A 1 24.50 -25.55 37.34
N ILE A 2 23.88 -26.18 36.33
CA ILE A 2 23.98 -25.76 34.94
C ILE A 2 22.85 -24.74 34.74
N ASP A 3 23.25 -23.50 34.50
CA ASP A 3 22.34 -22.41 34.18
C ASP A 3 21.74 -22.71 32.81
N MET A 4 20.50 -23.23 32.81
CA MET A 4 19.74 -23.38 31.58
C MET A 4 19.24 -22.01 31.16
N GLY A 5 20.04 -21.36 30.29
CA GLY A 5 19.70 -20.08 29.68
C GLY A 5 18.27 -20.06 29.18
N LEU A 6 17.51 -19.08 29.65
CA LEU A 6 16.21 -18.68 29.17
C LEU A 6 16.28 -18.47 27.65
N PHE A 7 15.87 -19.47 26.88
CA PHE A 7 15.53 -19.29 25.49
C PHE A 7 14.28 -18.39 25.46
N SER A 8 14.51 -17.10 25.34
CA SER A 8 13.50 -16.13 24.98
C SER A 8 12.94 -16.54 23.61
N PHE A 9 11.82 -17.25 23.64
CA PHE A 9 11.01 -17.47 22.44
C PHE A 9 10.41 -16.13 22.03
N GLY A 10 11.19 -15.32 21.30
CA GLY A 10 10.71 -14.08 20.70
C GLY A 10 9.49 -14.38 19.84
N SER A 11 8.51 -13.45 19.82
CA SER A 11 7.32 -13.57 19.00
C SER A 11 7.68 -13.79 17.52
N LYS A 12 6.74 -14.33 16.73
CA LYS A 12 6.94 -14.43 15.27
C LYS A 12 7.26 -13.07 14.65
N LYS A 13 6.63 -12.00 15.16
CA LYS A 13 6.90 -10.61 14.80
C LYS A 13 8.36 -10.23 15.05
N ASP A 14 8.90 -10.53 16.25
CA ASP A 14 10.31 -10.22 16.58
C ASP A 14 11.29 -10.97 15.68
N LYS A 15 10.96 -12.24 15.37
CA LYS A 15 11.79 -13.05 14.46
C LYS A 15 11.81 -12.46 13.05
N VAL A 16 10.64 -12.09 12.51
CA VAL A 16 10.53 -11.47 11.18
C VAL A 16 11.25 -10.12 11.18
N ARG A 17 11.06 -9.30 12.20
CA ARG A 17 11.75 -8.03 12.36
C ARG A 17 13.26 -8.19 12.29
N LYS A 18 13.86 -9.12 13.07
CA LYS A 18 15.31 -9.39 13.05
C LYS A 18 15.80 -9.85 11.67
N MET A 19 15.00 -10.63 10.95
CA MET A 19 15.34 -11.05 9.59
C MET A 19 15.36 -9.86 8.63
N LEU A 20 14.39 -8.93 8.70
CA LEU A 20 14.38 -7.72 7.90
C LEU A 20 15.56 -6.81 8.26
N GLU A 21 15.85 -6.59 9.55
CA GLU A 21 17.02 -5.84 10.02
C GLU A 21 18.35 -6.42 9.50
N SER A 22 18.37 -7.70 9.17
CA SER A 22 19.53 -8.42 8.58
C SER A 22 19.46 -8.53 7.04
N ASN A 23 18.63 -7.73 6.37
CA ASN A 23 18.42 -7.73 4.92
C ASN A 23 18.02 -9.10 4.33
N GLN A 24 17.26 -9.90 5.09
CA GLN A 24 16.80 -11.23 4.67
C GLN A 24 15.37 -11.22 4.14
N ILE A 25 15.00 -10.22 3.35
CA ILE A 25 13.63 -10.04 2.82
C ILE A 25 13.19 -11.28 2.04
N GLU A 26 14.02 -11.80 1.16
CA GLU A 26 13.71 -12.98 0.36
C GLU A 26 13.40 -14.22 1.23
N ALA A 27 14.20 -14.45 2.27
CA ALA A 27 13.95 -15.54 3.21
C ALA A 27 12.66 -15.36 4.02
N VAL A 28 12.25 -14.12 4.29
CA VAL A 28 10.95 -13.80 4.90
C VAL A 28 9.82 -14.13 3.94
N VAL A 29 9.93 -13.74 2.68
CA VAL A 29 8.94 -14.04 1.62
C VAL A 29 8.72 -15.55 1.48
N GLU A 30 9.80 -16.31 1.33
CA GLU A 30 9.74 -17.79 1.21
C GLU A 30 9.06 -18.46 2.43
N ARG A 31 9.29 -17.93 3.63
CA ARG A 31 8.64 -18.44 4.84
C ARG A 31 7.19 -18.02 4.93
N ALA A 32 6.86 -16.79 4.55
CA ALA A 32 5.49 -16.29 4.60
C ALA A 32 4.54 -17.02 3.63
N LEU A 33 5.06 -17.46 2.48
CA LEU A 33 4.31 -18.32 1.54
C LEU A 33 3.88 -19.66 2.14
N LYS A 34 4.59 -20.14 3.19
CA LYS A 34 4.37 -21.44 3.84
C LYS A 34 3.80 -21.34 5.25
N ASP A 35 3.95 -20.20 5.92
CA ASP A 35 3.55 -19.99 7.32
C ASP A 35 2.75 -18.68 7.46
N LYS A 36 1.43 -18.84 7.58
CA LYS A 36 0.49 -17.72 7.81
C LYS A 36 0.89 -16.83 8.99
N LYS A 37 1.56 -17.37 10.03
CA LYS A 37 2.00 -16.58 11.19
C LYS A 37 3.10 -15.60 10.81
N ILE A 38 3.95 -15.96 9.85
CA ILE A 38 4.97 -15.05 9.29
C ILE A 38 4.31 -13.96 8.45
N LEU A 39 3.33 -14.30 7.61
CA LEU A 39 2.55 -13.32 6.85
C LEU A 39 1.86 -12.32 7.78
N ASN A 40 1.18 -12.81 8.82
CA ASN A 40 0.52 -11.93 9.80
C ASN A 40 1.53 -11.01 10.51
N ALA A 41 2.72 -11.52 10.85
CA ALA A 41 3.78 -10.72 11.43
C ALA A 41 4.21 -9.56 10.51
N LEU A 42 4.24 -9.75 9.19
CA LEU A 42 4.51 -8.66 8.24
C LEU A 42 3.44 -7.56 8.31
N PHE A 43 2.15 -7.92 8.38
CA PHE A 43 1.08 -6.93 8.58
C PHE A 43 1.19 -6.21 9.93
N GLU A 44 1.56 -6.90 11.00
CA GLU A 44 1.80 -6.29 12.32
C GLU A 44 2.96 -5.29 12.30
N LEU A 45 4.03 -5.59 11.53
CA LEU A 45 5.20 -4.73 11.37
C LEU A 45 4.90 -3.41 10.63
N LEU A 46 3.79 -3.30 9.91
CA LEU A 46 3.34 -2.04 9.33
C LEU A 46 3.02 -0.97 10.39
N ASN A 47 2.86 -1.36 11.66
CA ASN A 47 2.61 -0.46 12.79
C ASN A 47 3.89 -0.06 13.55
N GLU A 48 5.06 -0.47 13.09
CA GLU A 48 6.34 -0.08 13.67
C GLU A 48 6.64 1.42 13.45
N LYS A 49 7.63 1.93 14.19
CA LYS A 49 8.10 3.32 14.04
C LYS A 49 9.28 3.44 13.06
N ASN A 50 9.99 2.35 12.83
CA ASN A 50 11.15 2.31 11.94
C ASN A 50 10.70 2.25 10.47
N PRO A 51 10.95 3.31 9.67
CA PRO A 51 10.51 3.35 8.28
C PRO A 51 11.17 2.28 7.41
N GLY A 52 12.40 1.85 7.73
CA GLY A 52 13.05 0.73 7.04
C GLY A 52 12.26 -0.56 7.20
N ILE A 53 11.88 -0.91 8.44
CA ILE A 53 11.08 -2.12 8.72
C ILE A 53 9.70 -2.05 8.06
N ILE A 54 9.05 -0.89 8.08
CA ILE A 54 7.75 -0.70 7.41
C ILE A 54 7.90 -0.92 5.90
N GLY A 55 8.88 -0.25 5.28
CA GLY A 55 9.12 -0.35 3.84
C GLY A 55 9.50 -1.77 3.41
N ASP A 56 10.37 -2.45 4.14
CA ASP A 56 10.78 -3.83 3.87
C ASP A 56 9.60 -4.81 4.04
N SER A 57 8.71 -4.56 5.02
CA SER A 57 7.49 -5.34 5.19
C SER A 57 6.52 -5.18 4.01
N LEU A 58 6.34 -3.95 3.50
CA LEU A 58 5.54 -3.68 2.31
C LEU A 58 6.15 -4.32 1.06
N LEU A 59 7.46 -4.25 0.91
CA LEU A 59 8.19 -4.89 -0.19
C LEU A 59 8.01 -6.41 -0.15
N ALA A 60 8.16 -7.03 1.02
CA ALA A 60 7.92 -8.45 1.21
C ALA A 60 6.47 -8.84 0.90
N LEU A 61 5.48 -8.08 1.38
CA LEU A 61 4.06 -8.29 1.08
C LEU A 61 3.75 -8.19 -0.41
N THR A 62 4.37 -7.23 -1.13
CA THR A 62 4.24 -7.10 -2.58
C THR A 62 4.81 -8.33 -3.28
N SER A 63 6.01 -8.79 -2.90
CA SER A 63 6.63 -9.99 -3.48
C SER A 63 5.81 -11.26 -3.25
N ILE A 64 5.19 -11.39 -2.06
CA ILE A 64 4.28 -12.52 -1.77
C ILE A 64 3.03 -12.44 -2.66
N LEU A 65 2.45 -11.24 -2.81
CA LEU A 65 1.27 -11.00 -3.63
C LEU A 65 1.52 -11.35 -5.11
N GLU A 66 2.70 -11.00 -5.65
CA GLU A 66 3.11 -11.34 -7.01
C GLU A 66 3.29 -12.85 -7.22
N ARG A 67 3.81 -13.58 -6.23
CA ARG A 67 4.06 -15.04 -6.32
C ARG A 67 2.82 -15.87 -6.05
N ASP A 68 2.03 -15.50 -5.04
CA ASP A 68 0.79 -16.15 -4.66
C ASP A 68 -0.20 -15.15 -4.05
N LYS A 69 -0.99 -14.55 -4.93
CA LYS A 69 -2.02 -13.57 -4.52
C LYS A 69 -3.01 -14.13 -3.50
N ASN A 70 -3.36 -15.41 -3.59
CA ASN A 70 -4.32 -16.02 -2.71
C ASN A 70 -3.85 -16.05 -1.26
N THR A 71 -2.54 -16.23 -1.04
CA THR A 71 -1.93 -16.18 0.30
C THR A 71 -2.15 -14.80 0.96
N VAL A 72 -1.99 -13.71 0.22
CA VAL A 72 -2.23 -12.36 0.76
C VAL A 72 -3.73 -12.08 0.91
N ILE A 73 -4.53 -12.27 -0.15
CA ILE A 73 -5.94 -11.88 -0.22
C ILE A 73 -6.77 -12.60 0.86
N LYS A 74 -6.56 -13.91 1.07
CA LYS A 74 -7.27 -14.69 2.11
C LYS A 74 -6.99 -14.26 3.55
N ASN A 75 -5.87 -13.55 3.77
CA ASN A 75 -5.45 -13.09 5.09
C ASN A 75 -5.57 -11.56 5.25
N LEU A 76 -6.02 -10.89 4.19
CA LEU A 76 -6.22 -9.45 4.19
C LEU A 76 -7.42 -9.08 5.06
N LYS A 77 -7.26 -8.03 5.86
CA LYS A 77 -8.31 -7.47 6.70
C LYS A 77 -8.46 -5.98 6.39
N LYS A 78 -9.62 -5.43 6.71
CA LYS A 78 -9.92 -4.00 6.55
C LYS A 78 -8.83 -3.11 7.17
N GLU A 79 -8.41 -3.41 8.40
CA GLU A 79 -7.37 -2.64 9.08
C GLU A 79 -6.04 -2.62 8.33
N HIS A 80 -5.68 -3.71 7.62
CA HIS A 80 -4.46 -3.76 6.80
C HIS A 80 -4.55 -2.80 5.62
N ILE A 81 -5.71 -2.75 4.96
CA ILE A 81 -5.96 -1.87 3.81
C ILE A 81 -5.90 -0.40 4.24
N LEU A 82 -6.63 -0.03 5.30
CA LEU A 82 -6.63 1.33 5.82
C LEU A 82 -5.24 1.76 6.28
N LYS A 83 -4.48 0.85 6.90
CA LYS A 83 -3.08 1.11 7.25
C LYS A 83 -2.22 1.38 6.02
N CYS A 84 -2.37 0.62 4.94
CA CYS A 84 -1.63 0.86 3.70
C CYS A 84 -2.00 2.21 3.05
N PHE A 85 -3.27 2.63 3.07
CA PHE A 85 -3.67 3.98 2.64
C PHE A 85 -3.03 5.07 3.51
N SER A 86 -2.98 4.89 4.83
CA SER A 86 -2.27 5.82 5.72
C SER A 86 -0.77 5.89 5.39
N LEU A 87 -0.13 4.75 5.14
CA LEU A 87 1.29 4.67 4.79
C LEU A 87 1.61 5.27 3.41
N SER A 88 0.67 5.22 2.45
CA SER A 88 0.84 5.85 1.14
C SER A 88 0.89 7.39 1.20
N LYS A 89 0.52 7.97 2.34
CA LYS A 89 0.67 9.42 2.67
C LYS A 89 1.87 9.69 3.59
N SER A 90 2.75 8.73 3.79
CA SER A 90 3.93 8.88 4.66
C SER A 90 4.86 9.99 4.16
N ARG A 91 5.48 10.74 5.07
CA ARG A 91 6.55 11.69 4.75
C ARG A 91 7.85 10.99 4.34
N ASN A 92 8.03 9.74 4.72
CA ASN A 92 9.19 8.94 4.30
C ASN A 92 8.95 8.37 2.90
N PRO A 93 9.75 8.71 1.88
CA PRO A 93 9.54 8.28 0.49
C PRO A 93 9.56 6.76 0.34
N TYR A 94 10.45 6.07 1.03
CA TYR A 94 10.55 4.60 0.97
C TYR A 94 9.28 3.91 1.43
N VAL A 95 8.67 4.39 2.52
CA VAL A 95 7.38 3.87 3.02
C VAL A 95 6.25 4.24 2.05
N LYS A 96 6.18 5.52 1.64
CA LYS A 96 5.14 6.04 0.74
C LYS A 96 5.08 5.24 -0.57
N GLU A 97 6.21 5.12 -1.25
CA GLU A 97 6.28 4.46 -2.57
C GLU A 97 5.95 2.97 -2.47
N ASN A 98 6.50 2.25 -1.49
CA ASN A 98 6.18 0.84 -1.30
C ASN A 98 4.71 0.60 -0.92
N ALA A 99 4.08 1.50 -0.15
CA ALA A 99 2.65 1.42 0.15
C ALA A 99 1.79 1.65 -1.10
N MET A 100 2.13 2.63 -1.95
CA MET A 100 1.44 2.87 -3.21
C MET A 100 1.58 1.67 -4.17
N VAL A 101 2.78 1.10 -4.28
CA VAL A 101 3.05 -0.08 -5.11
C VAL A 101 2.22 -1.26 -4.61
N PHE A 102 2.26 -1.57 -3.32
CA PHE A 102 1.48 -2.67 -2.74
C PHE A 102 -0.02 -2.50 -2.99
N LEU A 103 -0.59 -1.32 -2.71
CA LEU A 103 -2.01 -1.03 -2.96
C LEU A 103 -2.36 -1.17 -4.44
N ASN A 104 -1.52 -0.66 -5.35
CA ASN A 104 -1.76 -0.77 -6.79
C ASN A 104 -1.80 -2.23 -7.26
N PHE A 105 -0.87 -3.08 -6.81
CA PHE A 105 -0.86 -4.52 -7.10
C PHE A 105 -2.06 -5.22 -6.46
N LEU A 106 -2.36 -4.93 -5.20
CA LEU A 106 -3.49 -5.52 -4.48
C LEU A 106 -4.82 -5.26 -5.19
N ILE A 107 -5.05 -4.03 -5.64
CA ILE A 107 -6.25 -3.63 -6.38
C ILE A 107 -6.32 -4.31 -7.74
N LYS A 108 -5.18 -4.46 -8.42
CA LYS A 108 -5.09 -5.17 -9.70
C LYS A 108 -5.47 -6.64 -9.55
N GLU A 109 -4.97 -7.29 -8.52
CA GLU A 109 -5.18 -8.73 -8.28
C GLU A 109 -6.50 -9.06 -7.56
N ASN A 110 -7.10 -8.08 -6.89
CA ASN A 110 -8.38 -8.22 -6.20
C ASN A 110 -9.34 -7.06 -6.54
N PRO A 111 -9.96 -7.07 -7.73
CA PRO A 111 -10.91 -6.02 -8.13
C PRO A 111 -12.13 -5.92 -7.23
N ASN A 112 -12.47 -6.98 -6.47
CA ASN A 112 -13.57 -6.99 -5.51
C ASN A 112 -13.27 -6.23 -4.22
N LEU A 113 -12.04 -5.85 -3.98
CA LEU A 113 -11.63 -5.07 -2.80
C LEU A 113 -12.47 -3.82 -2.61
N PHE A 114 -12.79 -3.11 -3.71
CA PHE A 114 -13.63 -1.93 -3.68
C PHE A 114 -15.07 -2.24 -3.27
N VAL A 115 -15.61 -3.39 -3.66
CA VAL A 115 -16.99 -3.79 -3.30
C VAL A 115 -17.07 -4.12 -1.82
N GLU A 116 -16.09 -4.87 -1.30
CA GLU A 116 -16.07 -5.33 0.10
C GLU A 116 -15.87 -4.18 1.10
N PHE A 117 -14.98 -3.22 0.78
CA PHE A 117 -14.61 -2.11 1.66
C PHE A 117 -14.94 -0.74 1.09
N LYS A 118 -15.96 -0.67 0.23
CA LYS A 118 -16.28 0.49 -0.61
C LYS A 118 -16.26 1.82 0.17
N ASN A 119 -17.03 1.92 1.23
CA ASN A 119 -17.19 3.20 1.94
C ASN A 119 -15.90 3.68 2.60
N ASP A 120 -15.13 2.76 3.17
CA ASP A 120 -13.86 3.09 3.82
C ASP A 120 -12.80 3.49 2.79
N VAL A 121 -12.73 2.78 1.66
CA VAL A 121 -11.80 3.10 0.56
C VAL A 121 -12.14 4.45 -0.07
N ILE A 122 -13.42 4.74 -0.31
CA ILE A 122 -13.86 6.05 -0.83
C ILE A 122 -13.49 7.17 0.13
N ALA A 123 -13.70 6.99 1.44
CA ALA A 123 -13.35 7.99 2.45
C ALA A 123 -11.85 8.31 2.45
N GLU A 124 -10.99 7.29 2.37
CA GLU A 124 -9.53 7.45 2.28
C GLU A 124 -9.10 8.15 0.98
N ILE A 125 -9.68 7.78 -0.16
CA ILE A 125 -9.39 8.42 -1.45
C ILE A 125 -9.83 9.89 -1.42
N LYS A 126 -11.03 10.19 -0.91
CA LYS A 126 -11.52 11.55 -0.75
C LYS A 126 -10.60 12.39 0.12
N ASP A 127 -10.24 11.90 1.31
CA ASP A 127 -9.31 12.58 2.20
C ASP A 127 -7.97 12.87 1.50
N THR A 128 -7.46 11.91 0.75
CA THR A 128 -6.23 12.06 -0.01
C THR A 128 -6.33 13.12 -1.12
N LEU A 129 -7.45 13.20 -1.84
CA LEU A 129 -7.69 14.25 -2.84
C LEU A 129 -7.73 15.64 -2.23
N ILE A 130 -8.23 15.77 -1.00
CA ILE A 130 -8.34 17.07 -0.29
C ILE A 130 -7.00 17.45 0.33
N SER A 131 -6.43 16.58 1.16
CA SER A 131 -5.33 16.91 2.08
C SER A 131 -3.95 16.41 1.66
N GLY A 132 -3.86 15.49 0.68
CA GLY A 132 -2.62 14.91 0.23
C GLY A 132 -1.70 15.88 -0.52
N ASP A 133 -0.41 15.55 -0.60
CA ASP A 133 0.51 16.23 -1.50
C ASP A 133 0.20 15.89 -2.98
N LYS A 134 0.94 16.47 -3.92
CA LYS A 134 0.69 16.28 -5.35
C LYS A 134 0.80 14.80 -5.80
N ASN A 135 1.73 14.05 -5.23
CA ASN A 135 1.90 12.62 -5.56
C ASN A 135 0.80 11.77 -4.91
N ASP A 136 0.38 12.11 -3.68
CA ASP A 136 -0.75 11.49 -3.01
C ASP A 136 -2.03 11.68 -3.83
N LYS A 137 -2.29 12.92 -4.28
CA LYS A 137 -3.43 13.27 -5.14
C LYS A 137 -3.41 12.53 -6.47
N ALA A 138 -2.23 12.43 -7.10
CA ALA A 138 -2.07 11.65 -8.33
C ALA A 138 -2.43 10.17 -8.13
N PHE A 139 -1.98 9.57 -7.03
CA PHE A 139 -2.34 8.21 -6.68
C PHE A 139 -3.85 8.06 -6.41
N ALA A 140 -4.45 8.99 -5.67
CA ALA A 140 -5.90 9.01 -5.43
C ALA A 140 -6.70 9.14 -6.74
N LEU A 141 -6.28 9.99 -7.69
CA LEU A 141 -6.89 10.10 -9.01
C LEU A 141 -6.88 8.77 -9.77
N LEU A 142 -5.78 8.02 -9.73
CA LEU A 142 -5.73 6.70 -10.34
C LEU A 142 -6.72 5.72 -9.69
N MET A 143 -6.92 5.81 -8.37
CA MET A 143 -7.93 5.00 -7.68
C MET A 143 -9.35 5.38 -8.10
N VAL A 144 -9.65 6.69 -8.19
CA VAL A 144 -10.94 7.17 -8.72
C VAL A 144 -11.22 6.61 -10.11
N LYS A 145 -10.23 6.66 -11.01
CA LYS A 145 -10.33 6.10 -12.37
C LYS A 145 -10.58 4.60 -12.34
N LYS A 146 -9.76 3.86 -11.58
CA LYS A 146 -9.78 2.41 -11.52
C LYS A 146 -11.09 1.85 -11.00
N PHE A 147 -11.68 2.50 -10.00
CA PHE A 147 -12.93 2.09 -9.37
C PHE A 147 -14.17 2.82 -9.91
N LYS A 148 -14.00 3.74 -10.88
CA LYS A 148 -15.07 4.56 -11.45
C LYS A 148 -15.93 5.25 -10.37
N ILE A 149 -15.28 5.94 -9.42
CA ILE A 149 -15.95 6.56 -8.26
C ILE A 149 -16.55 7.92 -8.67
N ALA A 150 -17.71 7.88 -9.29
CA ALA A 150 -18.38 9.08 -9.81
C ALA A 150 -18.69 10.14 -8.73
N GLU A 151 -18.94 9.72 -7.50
CA GLU A 151 -19.23 10.63 -6.36
C GLU A 151 -18.05 11.53 -5.99
N LEU A 152 -16.82 11.19 -6.41
CA LEU A 152 -15.62 12.02 -6.19
C LEU A 152 -15.33 12.98 -7.34
N LYS A 153 -16.17 13.01 -8.40
CA LYS A 153 -16.01 13.91 -9.55
C LYS A 153 -15.75 15.37 -9.15
N PRO A 154 -16.48 15.99 -8.19
CA PRO A 154 -16.23 17.39 -7.81
C PRO A 154 -14.80 17.64 -7.34
N TYR A 155 -14.20 16.71 -6.59
CA TYR A 155 -12.82 16.82 -6.09
C TYR A 155 -11.78 16.63 -7.20
N VAL A 156 -12.12 15.85 -8.24
CA VAL A 156 -11.28 15.68 -9.44
C VAL A 156 -11.28 16.97 -10.26
N GLU A 157 -12.46 17.61 -10.41
CA GLU A 157 -12.61 18.87 -11.16
C GLU A 157 -11.75 20.01 -10.58
N GLU A 158 -11.58 20.08 -9.27
CA GLU A 158 -10.69 21.06 -8.62
C GLU A 158 -9.23 20.94 -9.04
N LEU A 159 -8.80 19.77 -9.53
CA LEU A 159 -7.40 19.47 -9.87
C LEU A 159 -7.05 19.67 -11.34
N VAL A 160 -8.04 19.91 -12.25
CA VAL A 160 -7.83 19.94 -13.72
C VAL A 160 -6.86 21.03 -14.20
N ASN A 161 -6.69 22.09 -13.43
CA ASN A 161 -5.82 23.22 -13.78
C ASN A 161 -4.45 23.19 -13.06
N VAL A 162 -4.18 22.15 -12.26
CA VAL A 162 -2.92 22.03 -11.52
C VAL A 162 -1.79 21.67 -12.48
N GLN A 163 -0.79 22.55 -12.59
CA GLN A 163 0.35 22.41 -13.51
C GLN A 163 1.56 21.69 -12.88
N GLU A 164 1.53 21.45 -11.58
CA GLU A 164 2.59 20.73 -10.89
C GLU A 164 2.74 19.32 -11.45
N LYS A 165 3.98 18.98 -11.80
CA LYS A 165 4.32 17.66 -12.32
C LYS A 165 4.46 16.65 -11.20
N VAL A 166 3.98 15.45 -11.47
CA VAL A 166 4.03 14.30 -10.57
C VAL A 166 4.68 13.12 -11.29
N ILE A 167 5.19 12.18 -10.50
CA ILE A 167 5.69 10.90 -10.96
C ILE A 167 5.12 9.81 -10.06
N LEU A 168 4.61 8.74 -10.66
CA LEU A 168 4.13 7.58 -9.93
C LEU A 168 5.06 6.39 -10.20
N PRO A 169 5.49 5.66 -9.17
CA PRO A 169 6.56 4.65 -9.28
C PRO A 169 6.19 3.45 -10.17
N PHE A 170 4.92 3.29 -10.54
CA PHE A 170 4.40 2.18 -11.35
C PHE A 170 3.76 2.62 -12.69
N GLU A 171 3.80 3.93 -13.03
CA GLU A 171 3.23 4.50 -14.26
C GLU A 171 4.31 4.88 -15.28
N GLY A 172 5.39 4.11 -15.35
CA GLY A 172 6.44 4.28 -16.36
C GLY A 172 7.36 5.48 -16.16
N MET A 173 7.48 6.02 -14.96
CA MET A 173 8.41 7.08 -14.57
C MET A 173 8.30 8.37 -15.39
N LYS A 174 7.15 8.67 -15.95
CA LYS A 174 6.91 9.90 -16.71
C LYS A 174 6.47 11.03 -15.78
N TRP A 175 7.07 12.19 -15.98
CA TRP A 175 6.62 13.43 -15.35
C TRP A 175 5.38 13.97 -16.06
N VAL A 176 4.24 13.93 -15.41
CA VAL A 176 2.94 14.36 -15.96
C VAL A 176 2.34 15.44 -15.07
N PRO A 177 1.78 16.54 -15.63
CA PRO A 177 1.02 17.51 -14.84
C PRO A 177 -0.16 16.82 -14.14
N LEU A 178 -0.39 17.15 -12.86
CA LEU A 178 -1.51 16.58 -12.10
C LEU A 178 -2.86 16.82 -12.77
N GLY A 179 -3.05 18.00 -13.37
CA GLY A 179 -4.25 18.36 -14.11
C GLY A 179 -4.52 17.48 -15.34
N GLU A 180 -3.48 16.97 -15.99
CA GLU A 180 -3.65 16.03 -17.12
C GLU A 180 -4.21 14.69 -16.64
N ILE A 181 -3.75 14.20 -15.48
CA ILE A 181 -4.29 13.00 -14.84
C ILE A 181 -5.76 13.22 -14.47
N ALA A 182 -6.09 14.38 -13.86
CA ALA A 182 -7.46 14.72 -13.50
C ALA A 182 -8.41 14.77 -14.72
N LYS A 183 -7.97 15.38 -15.83
CA LYS A 183 -8.75 15.41 -17.10
C LYS A 183 -8.99 14.01 -17.66
N ASP A 184 -8.00 13.14 -17.60
CA ASP A 184 -8.12 11.75 -18.07
C ASP A 184 -9.10 10.96 -17.19
N VAL A 185 -9.07 11.18 -15.87
CA VAL A 185 -10.04 10.59 -14.93
C VAL A 185 -11.47 11.04 -15.25
N LEU A 186 -11.70 12.33 -15.48
CA LEU A 186 -13.03 12.85 -15.83
C LEU A 186 -13.57 12.22 -17.12
N LYS A 187 -12.75 12.10 -18.15
CA LYS A 187 -13.15 11.41 -19.40
C LYS A 187 -13.55 9.95 -19.17
N GLU A 188 -12.88 9.26 -18.24
CA GLU A 188 -13.22 7.86 -17.93
C GLU A 188 -14.50 7.74 -17.10
N LEU A 189 -14.80 8.72 -16.23
CA LEU A 189 -16.04 8.76 -15.44
C LEU A 189 -17.29 9.08 -16.29
N GLU A 190 -17.13 9.67 -17.49
CA GLU A 190 -18.20 10.03 -18.41
C GLU A 190 -18.54 8.91 -19.43
N ARG A 191 -17.74 7.83 -19.46
CA ARG A 191 -17.95 6.61 -20.27
C ARG A 191 -18.78 5.58 -19.54
#